data_d374f629b224222541840b76b6a1f6d9
#
_entry.id   d374f629b224222541840b76b6a1f6d9
#
_cell.length_a   1.000
_cell.length_b   1.000
_cell.length_c   1.000
_cell.angle_alpha   90.00
_cell.angle_beta   90.00
_cell.angle_gamma   90.00
#
_symmetry.space_group_name_H-M   'P 1'
#
loop_
_entity.id
_entity.type
_entity.pdbx_description
1 polymer ?
#
loop_
_entity_poly.entity_id
_entity_poly.type
_entity_poly.pdbx_seq_one_letter_code
_entity_poly.pdbx_strand_id
1 'polypeptide(L)'
;DATTTVSNASNGVIDDNDTDPDSSDTLTITNIAHTNGNTESVTSSTTYSNGQTIVGTYGTLTIGADGTYTYIADQDAADALDASDTANDVFTYTLSDGTVTTTATITITVTGTNDAPTAVNDTASVDEDSTVTVSNASNGVIQDNDTDADADDTTSSLVLTHIAPTGGSNSSVSGGTNHSNGTSVTGTYGTLVIGADGTYTYVADQAAADALDASDIVTDVFTYTVSDGNGGIDTANITITVTGVNDDPIAVNDTDSVNEDATVTESSGSELLAAD
;
A
#
# COMPACT_ATOMS: atom_id res chain seq x y z
N ASP A 1 3.20 16.06 3.21
CA ASP A 1 2.75 17.36 3.77
C ASP A 1 3.87 18.42 3.78
N ALA A 2 4.12 19.07 2.65
CA ALA A 2 5.08 20.19 2.59
C ALA A 2 4.46 21.48 3.13
N THR A 3 5.26 22.30 3.84
CA THR A 3 4.82 23.56 4.39
C THR A 3 5.66 24.72 3.82
N THR A 4 4.99 25.75 3.29
CA THR A 4 5.60 27.02 2.91
C THR A 4 5.12 28.13 3.86
N THR A 5 6.05 28.90 4.42
CA THR A 5 5.71 30.03 5.31
C THR A 5 6.35 31.32 4.84
N VAL A 6 5.55 32.35 4.64
CA VAL A 6 5.97 33.74 4.42
C VAL A 6 5.70 34.53 5.69
N SER A 7 6.71 34.62 6.55
CA SER A 7 6.59 35.19 7.89
C SER A 7 7.04 36.66 8.00
N ASN A 8 7.58 37.23 6.92
CA ASN A 8 7.98 38.61 6.85
C ASN A 8 7.03 39.38 5.95
N ALA A 9 6.40 40.41 6.46
CA ALA A 9 5.45 41.24 5.70
C ALA A 9 6.05 41.79 4.39
N SER A 10 7.34 42.10 4.36
CA SER A 10 8.01 42.57 3.13
C SER A 10 8.06 41.56 2.01
N ASN A 11 7.75 40.27 2.27
CA ASN A 11 7.61 39.19 1.29
C ASN A 11 6.16 38.65 1.27
N GLY A 12 5.26 39.27 2.05
CA GLY A 12 3.86 38.96 2.07
C GLY A 12 3.15 39.50 0.82
N VAL A 13 1.92 39.05 0.60
CA VAL A 13 1.16 39.38 -0.62
C VAL A 13 0.88 40.91 -0.77
N ILE A 14 0.96 41.67 0.30
CA ILE A 14 0.77 43.13 0.26
C ILE A 14 2.08 43.83 -0.12
N ASP A 15 3.11 43.67 0.67
CA ASP A 15 4.36 44.49 0.58
C ASP A 15 5.23 44.06 -0.64
N ASP A 16 4.98 42.90 -1.24
CA ASP A 16 5.74 42.44 -2.39
C ASP A 16 5.41 43.27 -3.66
N ASN A 17 4.14 43.53 -3.93
CA ASN A 17 3.73 44.19 -5.18
C ASN A 17 2.41 45.00 -5.14
N ASP A 18 1.66 44.97 -4.05
CA ASP A 18 0.46 45.82 -3.91
C ASP A 18 0.83 47.23 -3.53
N THR A 19 0.16 48.21 -4.09
CA THR A 19 0.45 49.65 -3.85
C THR A 19 -0.82 50.47 -3.75
N ASP A 20 -0.75 51.56 -2.99
CA ASP A 20 -1.75 52.60 -2.97
C ASP A 20 -1.13 53.94 -3.35
N PRO A 21 -1.80 54.77 -4.22
CA PRO A 21 -1.33 56.12 -4.51
C PRO A 21 -1.31 57.07 -3.32
N ASP A 22 -2.17 56.84 -2.33
CA ASP A 22 -2.27 57.63 -1.12
C ASP A 22 -1.29 57.14 -0.05
N SER A 23 -0.14 57.78 0.06
CA SER A 23 1.01 57.29 0.84
C SER A 23 0.80 57.23 2.37
N SER A 24 -0.37 57.71 2.86
CA SER A 24 -0.77 57.61 4.27
C SER A 24 -1.63 56.40 4.60
N ASP A 25 -2.09 55.68 3.58
CA ASP A 25 -3.03 54.59 3.77
C ASP A 25 -2.32 53.30 4.12
N THR A 26 -2.96 52.53 4.96
CA THR A 26 -2.44 51.19 5.38
C THR A 26 -3.28 50.10 4.73
N LEU A 27 -2.66 49.36 3.86
CA LEU A 27 -3.29 48.23 3.19
C LEU A 27 -3.45 47.03 4.13
N THR A 28 -4.61 46.43 4.11
CA THR A 28 -4.92 45.22 4.90
C THR A 28 -5.75 44.19 4.10
N ILE A 29 -5.52 42.92 4.32
CA ILE A 29 -6.39 41.87 3.83
C ILE A 29 -7.60 41.76 4.74
N THR A 30 -8.79 41.78 4.14
CA THR A 30 -10.08 41.71 4.86
C THR A 30 -10.88 40.43 4.57
N ASN A 31 -10.61 39.77 3.45
CA ASN A 31 -11.27 38.53 3.08
C ASN A 31 -10.34 37.66 2.24
N ILE A 32 -10.54 36.35 2.31
CA ILE A 32 -9.90 35.36 1.47
C ILE A 32 -10.97 34.37 0.94
N ALA A 33 -10.88 34.01 -0.33
CA ALA A 33 -11.77 33.05 -0.98
C ALA A 33 -10.99 32.06 -1.83
N HIS A 34 -11.49 30.87 -1.96
CA HIS A 34 -10.96 29.84 -2.84
C HIS A 34 -11.98 29.47 -3.95
N THR A 35 -11.48 28.95 -5.07
CA THR A 35 -12.33 28.58 -6.25
C THR A 35 -13.32 27.46 -5.94
N ASN A 36 -13.11 26.66 -4.89
CA ASN A 36 -14.06 25.64 -4.41
C ASN A 36 -15.33 26.22 -3.75
N GLY A 37 -15.41 27.54 -3.61
CA GLY A 37 -16.54 28.26 -3.01
C GLY A 37 -16.36 28.63 -1.53
N ASN A 38 -15.26 28.20 -0.89
CA ASN A 38 -14.94 28.62 0.46
C ASN A 38 -14.61 30.11 0.48
N THR A 39 -15.05 30.81 1.53
CA THR A 39 -14.75 32.22 1.73
C THR A 39 -14.72 32.55 3.22
N GLU A 40 -13.71 33.32 3.64
CA GLU A 40 -13.47 33.62 5.04
C GLU A 40 -13.08 35.08 5.24
N SER A 41 -13.55 35.70 6.34
CA SER A 41 -13.15 37.05 6.73
C SER A 41 -11.87 37.03 7.52
N VAL A 42 -10.90 37.86 7.14
CA VAL A 42 -9.62 37.98 7.84
C VAL A 42 -9.72 39.08 8.92
N THR A 43 -9.43 38.69 10.16
CA THR A 43 -9.49 39.61 11.31
C THR A 43 -8.32 40.56 11.24
N SER A 44 -8.55 41.84 11.50
CA SER A 44 -7.51 42.90 11.54
C SER A 44 -6.41 42.58 12.56
N SER A 45 -5.20 43.07 12.28
CA SER A 45 -4.02 42.91 13.15
C SER A 45 -3.57 41.44 13.34
N THR A 46 -3.90 40.56 12.42
CA THR A 46 -3.43 39.16 12.37
C THR A 46 -2.23 39.00 11.45
N THR A 47 -1.45 37.94 11.71
CA THR A 47 -0.28 37.53 10.94
C THR A 47 -0.48 36.05 10.53
N TYR A 48 0.45 35.45 9.78
CA TYR A 48 0.44 34.04 9.42
C TYR A 48 0.23 33.08 10.62
N SER A 49 0.64 33.45 11.82
CA SER A 49 0.59 32.59 13.02
C SER A 49 -0.76 32.59 13.74
N ASN A 50 -1.60 33.59 13.48
CA ASN A 50 -2.92 33.78 14.08
C ASN A 50 -3.96 34.30 13.06
N GLY A 51 -3.69 34.08 11.79
CA GLY A 51 -4.51 34.50 10.67
C GLY A 51 -5.77 33.64 10.47
N GLN A 52 -6.46 33.92 9.40
CA GLN A 52 -7.64 33.14 8.99
C GLN A 52 -7.22 31.96 8.13
N THR A 53 -7.73 30.79 8.48
CA THR A 53 -7.49 29.54 7.75
C THR A 53 -8.59 29.29 6.71
N ILE A 54 -8.20 28.88 5.51
CA ILE A 54 -9.08 28.48 4.44
C ILE A 54 -8.55 27.23 3.75
N VAL A 55 -9.43 26.26 3.52
CA VAL A 55 -9.09 24.99 2.84
C VAL A 55 -9.22 25.19 1.34
N GLY A 56 -8.13 24.91 0.62
CA GLY A 56 -8.03 24.88 -0.83
C GLY A 56 -8.35 23.52 -1.45
N THR A 57 -7.83 23.27 -2.63
CA THR A 57 -7.93 21.96 -3.31
C THR A 57 -6.81 21.03 -2.88
N TYR A 58 -5.59 21.54 -2.80
CA TYR A 58 -4.37 20.76 -2.52
C TYR A 58 -3.83 21.00 -1.12
N GLY A 59 -4.30 22.05 -0.43
CA GLY A 59 -3.79 22.36 0.89
C GLY A 59 -4.61 23.39 1.64
N THR A 60 -4.10 23.73 2.82
CA THR A 60 -4.71 24.68 3.73
C THR A 60 -3.86 25.94 3.81
N LEU A 61 -4.45 27.10 3.50
CA LEU A 61 -3.84 28.41 3.63
C LEU A 61 -4.25 29.07 4.94
N THR A 62 -3.30 29.57 5.71
CA THR A 62 -3.54 30.49 6.84
C THR A 62 -2.92 31.84 6.50
N ILE A 63 -3.74 32.91 6.42
CA ILE A 63 -3.30 34.24 6.00
C ILE A 63 -3.66 35.31 7.04
N GLY A 64 -2.73 36.21 7.31
CA GLY A 64 -2.91 37.36 8.20
C GLY A 64 -3.39 38.62 7.46
N ALA A 65 -3.96 39.55 8.20
CA ALA A 65 -4.34 40.86 7.67
C ALA A 65 -3.14 41.66 7.15
N ASP A 66 -1.94 41.36 7.63
CA ASP A 66 -0.66 41.94 7.20
C ASP A 66 -0.10 41.32 5.89
N GLY A 67 -0.82 40.39 5.28
CA GLY A 67 -0.40 39.72 4.06
C GLY A 67 0.59 38.55 4.24
N THR A 68 1.04 38.30 5.47
CA THR A 68 1.84 37.10 5.74
C THR A 68 0.99 35.83 5.73
N TYR A 69 1.57 34.69 5.35
CA TYR A 69 0.80 33.45 5.25
C TYR A 69 1.64 32.20 5.50
N THR A 70 0.94 31.10 5.79
CA THR A 70 1.45 29.73 5.76
C THR A 70 0.53 28.89 4.90
N TYR A 71 1.10 28.06 4.04
CA TYR A 71 0.37 27.07 3.28
C TYR A 71 0.93 25.68 3.59
N ILE A 72 0.04 24.73 3.82
CA ILE A 72 0.36 23.32 4.07
C ILE A 72 -0.37 22.52 2.99
N ALA A 73 0.37 21.72 2.23
CA ALA A 73 -0.21 20.77 1.27
C ALA A 73 -0.67 19.52 2.05
N ASP A 74 -1.90 19.53 2.54
CA ASP A 74 -2.45 18.57 3.51
C ASP A 74 -3.78 17.95 3.05
N GLN A 75 -4.10 18.03 1.77
CA GLN A 75 -5.32 17.46 1.22
C GLN A 75 -5.00 16.21 0.37
N ASP A 76 -5.90 15.22 0.36
CA ASP A 76 -5.78 13.99 -0.44
C ASP A 76 -5.44 14.25 -1.91
N ALA A 77 -5.89 15.39 -2.47
CA ALA A 77 -5.55 15.79 -3.82
C ALA A 77 -4.08 16.18 -4.01
N ALA A 78 -3.37 16.54 -2.94
CA ALA A 78 -1.93 16.78 -2.98
C ALA A 78 -1.15 15.46 -2.92
N ASP A 79 -1.61 14.51 -2.10
CA ASP A 79 -1.02 13.17 -2.00
C ASP A 79 -1.21 12.37 -3.31
N ALA A 80 -2.25 12.70 -4.09
CA ALA A 80 -2.51 12.09 -5.38
C ALA A 80 -1.66 12.66 -6.55
N LEU A 81 -0.71 13.56 -6.27
CA LEU A 81 0.21 14.12 -7.27
C LEU A 81 1.49 13.29 -7.30
N ASP A 82 1.73 12.65 -8.42
CA ASP A 82 2.93 11.85 -8.67
C ASP A 82 4.21 12.70 -8.78
N ALA A 83 5.36 12.07 -8.70
CA ALA A 83 6.66 12.74 -8.85
C ALA A 83 6.73 13.50 -10.18
N SER A 84 7.00 14.79 -10.13
CA SER A 84 7.04 15.74 -11.25
C SER A 84 5.70 16.36 -11.65
N ASP A 85 4.60 15.91 -11.09
CA ASP A 85 3.33 16.59 -11.28
C ASP A 85 3.33 17.95 -10.58
N THR A 86 2.62 18.88 -11.15
CA THR A 86 2.42 20.20 -10.56
C THR A 86 0.96 20.63 -10.69
N ALA A 87 0.43 21.15 -9.60
CA ALA A 87 -0.91 21.70 -9.57
C ALA A 87 -0.91 23.09 -8.90
N ASN A 88 -1.91 23.91 -9.23
CA ASN A 88 -2.02 25.24 -8.65
C ASN A 88 -3.25 25.32 -7.74
N ASP A 89 -3.01 25.76 -6.51
CA ASP A 89 -4.04 26.21 -5.59
C ASP A 89 -4.16 27.74 -5.68
N VAL A 90 -5.37 28.24 -5.99
CA VAL A 90 -5.58 29.67 -6.28
C VAL A 90 -6.57 30.27 -5.31
N PHE A 91 -6.10 31.24 -4.54
CA PHE A 91 -6.89 31.98 -3.58
C PHE A 91 -7.05 33.44 -4.03
N THR A 92 -8.24 33.99 -3.86
CA THR A 92 -8.52 35.41 -4.11
C THR A 92 -8.58 36.14 -2.79
N TYR A 93 -7.72 37.11 -2.58
CA TYR A 93 -7.80 37.97 -1.40
C TYR A 93 -8.44 39.33 -1.73
N THR A 94 -9.08 39.90 -0.73
CA THR A 94 -9.62 41.25 -0.77
C THR A 94 -8.72 42.19 0.04
N LEU A 95 -8.14 43.14 -0.66
CA LEU A 95 -7.30 44.19 -0.10
C LEU A 95 -8.14 45.43 0.19
N SER A 96 -7.88 46.13 1.30
CA SER A 96 -8.59 47.36 1.68
C SER A 96 -7.57 48.38 2.20
N ASP A 97 -7.79 49.64 1.83
CA ASP A 97 -7.17 50.85 2.37
C ASP A 97 -7.95 51.44 3.57
N GLY A 98 -9.05 50.82 3.99
CA GLY A 98 -9.97 51.28 5.02
C GLY A 98 -11.18 52.01 4.48
N THR A 99 -11.22 52.35 3.18
CA THR A 99 -12.31 53.10 2.51
C THR A 99 -12.89 52.34 1.33
N VAL A 100 -12.03 51.78 0.49
CA VAL A 100 -12.40 50.99 -0.70
C VAL A 100 -11.69 49.63 -0.65
N THR A 101 -12.12 48.75 -1.52
CA THR A 101 -11.54 47.39 -1.63
C THR A 101 -11.26 47.01 -3.08
N THR A 102 -10.21 46.24 -3.27
CA THR A 102 -9.88 45.56 -4.52
C THR A 102 -9.55 44.11 -4.28
N THR A 103 -9.45 43.33 -5.35
CA THR A 103 -9.12 41.90 -5.22
C THR A 103 -7.95 41.52 -6.10
N ALA A 104 -7.12 40.60 -5.60
CA ALA A 104 -6.08 39.94 -6.37
C ALA A 104 -5.97 38.46 -5.96
N THR A 105 -5.06 37.73 -6.59
CA THR A 105 -4.92 36.30 -6.35
C THR A 105 -3.53 35.96 -5.84
N ILE A 106 -3.47 34.98 -4.92
CA ILE A 106 -2.28 34.24 -4.59
C ILE A 106 -2.39 32.85 -5.25
N THR A 107 -1.35 32.45 -5.98
CA THR A 107 -1.26 31.14 -6.59
C THR A 107 -0.14 30.36 -5.92
N ILE A 108 -0.47 29.24 -5.33
CA ILE A 108 0.49 28.30 -4.73
C ILE A 108 0.66 27.13 -5.70
N THR A 109 1.87 26.91 -6.18
CA THR A 109 2.19 25.71 -6.97
C THR A 109 2.59 24.60 -6.03
N VAL A 110 1.84 23.52 -6.05
CA VAL A 110 2.14 22.27 -5.35
C VAL A 110 2.83 21.34 -6.32
N THR A 111 3.95 20.76 -5.91
CA THR A 111 4.69 19.76 -6.70
C THR A 111 4.56 18.43 -6.00
N GLY A 112 4.15 17.40 -6.73
CA GLY A 112 4.01 16.05 -6.24
C GLY A 112 5.35 15.38 -5.92
N THR A 113 5.29 14.39 -5.09
CA THR A 113 6.39 13.47 -4.76
C THR A 113 5.82 12.06 -4.81
N ASN A 114 6.60 11.10 -5.27
CA ASN A 114 6.17 9.72 -5.27
C ASN A 114 5.89 9.23 -3.84
N ASP A 115 4.71 8.72 -3.62
CA ASP A 115 4.37 7.97 -2.42
C ASP A 115 4.68 6.47 -2.62
N ALA A 116 4.73 5.72 -1.57
CA ALA A 116 4.94 4.28 -1.65
C ALA A 116 3.59 3.54 -1.57
N PRO A 117 3.46 2.39 -2.23
CA PRO A 117 2.24 1.60 -2.12
C PRO A 117 2.00 1.17 -0.68
N THR A 118 0.75 0.89 -0.36
CA THR A 118 0.32 0.28 0.90
C THR A 118 -0.10 -1.15 0.63
N ALA A 119 0.71 -2.10 1.08
CA ALA A 119 0.45 -3.53 0.94
C ALA A 119 -0.35 -4.07 2.13
N VAL A 120 -1.34 -4.90 1.86
CA VAL A 120 -2.27 -5.47 2.84
C VAL A 120 -2.20 -7.00 2.83
N ASN A 121 -2.21 -7.62 4.01
CA ASN A 121 -2.10 -9.08 4.12
C ASN A 121 -3.27 -9.83 3.49
N ASP A 122 -2.95 -10.95 2.82
CA ASP A 122 -3.89 -11.84 2.16
C ASP A 122 -4.01 -13.19 2.86
N THR A 123 -5.09 -13.90 2.54
CA THR A 123 -5.33 -15.25 3.04
C THR A 123 -5.92 -16.16 1.97
N ALA A 124 -5.52 -17.43 2.00
CA ALA A 124 -6.16 -18.49 1.21
C ALA A 124 -6.23 -19.79 2.03
N SER A 125 -6.98 -20.77 1.52
CA SER A 125 -7.08 -22.09 2.14
C SER A 125 -7.08 -23.20 1.09
N VAL A 126 -6.55 -24.34 1.45
CA VAL A 126 -6.48 -25.54 0.62
C VAL A 126 -6.46 -26.77 1.53
N ASP A 127 -7.01 -27.89 1.08
CA ASP A 127 -6.80 -29.19 1.71
C ASP A 127 -5.42 -29.73 1.30
N GLU A 128 -4.78 -30.57 2.13
CA GLU A 128 -3.57 -31.28 1.72
C GLU A 128 -3.83 -32.07 0.42
N ASP A 129 -2.80 -32.38 -0.35
CA ASP A 129 -2.85 -33.01 -1.66
C ASP A 129 -3.65 -32.23 -2.72
N SER A 130 -4.08 -31.03 -2.40
CA SER A 130 -4.89 -30.20 -3.28
C SER A 130 -4.14 -28.95 -3.74
N THR A 131 -4.76 -28.25 -4.67
CA THR A 131 -4.21 -27.03 -5.29
C THR A 131 -5.23 -25.91 -5.20
N VAL A 132 -4.79 -24.74 -4.73
CA VAL A 132 -5.53 -23.48 -4.91
C VAL A 132 -4.87 -22.66 -6.00
N THR A 133 -5.66 -22.11 -6.92
CA THR A 133 -5.18 -21.23 -8.00
C THR A 133 -6.01 -19.98 -8.07
N VAL A 134 -5.35 -18.82 -7.96
CA VAL A 134 -5.90 -17.51 -8.23
C VAL A 134 -5.33 -17.01 -9.55
N SER A 135 -6.11 -17.14 -10.61
CA SER A 135 -5.70 -16.83 -11.99
C SER A 135 -6.19 -15.47 -12.49
N ASN A 136 -7.02 -14.78 -11.72
CA ASN A 136 -7.48 -13.44 -12.03
C ASN A 136 -6.78 -12.43 -11.11
N ALA A 137 -6.07 -11.47 -11.70
CA ALA A 137 -5.32 -10.47 -10.97
C ALA A 137 -6.19 -9.67 -9.98
N SER A 138 -7.47 -9.43 -10.29
CA SER A 138 -8.40 -8.74 -9.38
C SER A 138 -8.69 -9.49 -8.07
N ASN A 139 -8.29 -10.75 -7.96
CA ASN A 139 -8.36 -11.57 -6.75
C ASN A 139 -6.96 -12.00 -6.30
N GLY A 140 -5.91 -11.48 -6.95
CA GLY A 140 -4.52 -11.72 -6.59
C GLY A 140 -4.10 -10.85 -5.44
N VAL A 141 -2.95 -11.14 -4.84
CA VAL A 141 -2.46 -10.48 -3.63
C VAL A 141 -2.24 -8.96 -3.76
N ILE A 142 -2.20 -8.43 -5.00
CA ILE A 142 -2.04 -6.98 -5.22
C ILE A 142 -3.40 -6.32 -5.44
N GLN A 143 -4.15 -6.76 -6.47
CA GLN A 143 -5.34 -6.04 -6.93
C GLN A 143 -6.57 -6.25 -6.05
N ASP A 144 -6.52 -7.15 -5.08
CA ASP A 144 -7.62 -7.38 -4.13
C ASP A 144 -7.74 -6.23 -3.12
N ASN A 145 -6.59 -5.78 -2.57
CA ASN A 145 -6.61 -4.86 -1.41
C ASN A 145 -5.41 -3.92 -1.29
N ASP A 146 -4.33 -4.07 -2.08
CA ASP A 146 -3.20 -3.15 -2.07
C ASP A 146 -3.58 -1.83 -2.77
N THR A 147 -3.03 -0.72 -2.32
CA THR A 147 -3.35 0.62 -2.84
C THR A 147 -2.11 1.48 -2.95
N ASP A 148 -2.20 2.53 -3.75
CA ASP A 148 -1.25 3.62 -3.78
C ASP A 148 -1.98 4.96 -3.65
N ALA A 149 -1.33 5.98 -3.10
CA ALA A 149 -1.88 7.32 -2.98
C ALA A 149 -1.76 8.09 -4.30
N ASP A 150 -0.71 7.82 -5.08
CA ASP A 150 -0.48 8.45 -6.38
C ASP A 150 -1.55 8.06 -7.40
N ALA A 151 -2.12 9.04 -8.10
CA ALA A 151 -3.25 8.80 -9.00
C ALA A 151 -2.91 7.94 -10.23
N ASP A 152 -1.64 7.93 -10.62
CA ASP A 152 -1.11 7.16 -11.75
C ASP A 152 -0.80 5.71 -11.35
N ASP A 153 -0.55 5.47 -10.06
CA ASP A 153 -0.19 4.18 -9.51
C ASP A 153 -1.43 3.42 -9.02
N THR A 154 -2.20 2.97 -9.98
CA THR A 154 -3.37 2.13 -9.72
C THR A 154 -2.95 0.70 -9.34
N THR A 155 -3.83 -0.06 -8.71
CA THR A 155 -3.60 -1.48 -8.37
C THR A 155 -3.16 -2.34 -9.58
N SER A 156 -3.40 -1.88 -10.81
CA SER A 156 -2.97 -2.56 -12.04
C SER A 156 -1.56 -2.20 -12.49
N SER A 157 -0.98 -1.09 -12.02
CA SER A 157 0.42 -0.70 -12.27
C SER A 157 1.36 -1.25 -11.21
N LEU A 158 0.86 -1.51 -10.00
CA LEU A 158 1.64 -2.14 -8.95
C LEU A 158 2.11 -3.54 -9.35
N VAL A 159 3.35 -3.87 -9.02
CA VAL A 159 3.97 -5.16 -9.37
C VAL A 159 4.63 -5.83 -8.17
N LEU A 160 4.48 -7.15 -8.07
CA LEU A 160 5.18 -7.95 -7.09
C LEU A 160 6.62 -8.20 -7.58
N THR A 161 7.60 -7.80 -6.79
CA THR A 161 9.02 -7.86 -7.16
C THR A 161 9.80 -8.94 -6.43
N HIS A 162 9.39 -9.33 -5.23
CA HIS A 162 10.04 -10.35 -4.42
C HIS A 162 9.04 -11.17 -3.62
N ILE A 163 9.43 -12.40 -3.30
CA ILE A 163 8.69 -13.33 -2.46
C ILE A 163 9.66 -14.14 -1.58
N ALA A 164 9.30 -14.38 -0.33
CA ALA A 164 10.05 -15.22 0.59
C ALA A 164 9.13 -16.09 1.47
N PRO A 165 9.40 -17.38 1.69
CA PRO A 165 8.73 -18.14 2.74
C PRO A 165 9.24 -17.70 4.11
N THR A 166 8.47 -17.90 5.17
CA THR A 166 8.86 -17.57 6.53
C THR A 166 10.23 -18.19 6.89
N GLY A 167 11.17 -17.33 7.28
CA GLY A 167 12.55 -17.77 7.63
C GLY A 167 13.42 -18.17 6.43
N GLY A 168 12.91 -18.07 5.22
CA GLY A 168 13.63 -18.38 3.98
C GLY A 168 14.31 -17.16 3.35
N SER A 169 14.94 -17.41 2.20
CA SER A 169 15.58 -16.35 1.42
C SER A 169 14.61 -15.67 0.48
N ASN A 170 14.81 -14.38 0.26
CA ASN A 170 14.05 -13.58 -0.68
C ASN A 170 14.39 -13.98 -2.14
N SER A 171 13.36 -14.27 -2.93
CA SER A 171 13.46 -14.63 -4.35
C SER A 171 12.87 -13.52 -5.20
N SER A 172 13.56 -13.12 -6.27
CA SER A 172 13.05 -12.12 -7.20
C SER A 172 11.93 -12.69 -8.07
N VAL A 173 10.91 -11.87 -8.30
CA VAL A 173 9.82 -12.18 -9.25
C VAL A 173 10.01 -11.34 -10.50
N SER A 174 10.07 -12.00 -11.66
CA SER A 174 10.28 -11.32 -12.95
C SER A 174 9.02 -10.62 -13.42
N GLY A 175 9.16 -9.39 -13.92
CA GLY A 175 8.05 -8.63 -14.49
C GLY A 175 7.33 -9.35 -15.62
N GLY A 176 6.02 -9.16 -15.73
CA GLY A 176 5.17 -9.77 -16.75
C GLY A 176 4.85 -11.25 -16.53
N THR A 177 5.12 -11.78 -15.35
CA THR A 177 4.77 -13.17 -14.97
C THR A 177 3.42 -13.24 -14.25
N ASN A 178 2.83 -14.44 -14.26
CA ASN A 178 1.56 -14.77 -13.60
C ASN A 178 1.66 -16.14 -12.88
N HIS A 179 0.55 -16.62 -12.32
CA HIS A 179 0.46 -17.90 -11.61
C HIS A 179 1.02 -19.12 -12.36
N SER A 180 1.11 -19.09 -13.68
CA SER A 180 1.56 -20.24 -14.50
C SER A 180 3.05 -20.22 -14.84
N ASN A 181 3.70 -19.05 -14.76
CA ASN A 181 5.11 -18.84 -15.12
C ASN A 181 5.86 -17.94 -14.14
N GLY A 182 5.32 -17.77 -12.94
CA GLY A 182 5.88 -16.96 -11.85
C GLY A 182 7.09 -17.60 -11.19
N THR A 183 7.50 -17.02 -10.07
CA THR A 183 8.57 -17.51 -9.22
C THR A 183 8.03 -18.56 -8.26
N SER A 184 8.72 -19.71 -8.21
CA SER A 184 8.39 -20.81 -7.30
C SER A 184 9.17 -20.68 -6.00
N VAL A 185 8.49 -20.78 -4.87
CA VAL A 185 9.07 -20.85 -3.52
C VAL A 185 8.41 -21.97 -2.73
N THR A 186 9.24 -22.73 -1.99
CA THR A 186 8.75 -23.85 -1.19
C THR A 186 8.59 -23.42 0.26
N GLY A 187 7.38 -23.62 0.79
CA GLY A 187 7.03 -23.44 2.19
C GLY A 187 7.27 -24.71 3.01
N THR A 188 6.64 -24.79 4.17
CA THR A 188 6.70 -25.97 5.03
C THR A 188 5.77 -27.08 4.53
N TYR A 189 4.58 -26.71 4.08
CA TYR A 189 3.51 -27.63 3.73
C TYR A 189 3.23 -27.68 2.22
N GLY A 190 3.72 -26.70 1.44
CA GLY A 190 3.47 -26.67 0.01
C GLY A 190 4.42 -25.77 -0.76
N THR A 191 4.18 -25.74 -2.08
CA THR A 191 4.91 -24.93 -3.06
C THR A 191 4.02 -23.84 -3.62
N LEU A 192 4.46 -22.57 -3.46
CA LEU A 192 3.81 -21.40 -4.04
C LEU A 192 4.51 -21.01 -5.34
N VAL A 193 3.74 -20.83 -6.43
CA VAL A 193 4.16 -20.15 -7.67
C VAL A 193 3.39 -18.85 -7.76
N ILE A 194 4.09 -17.72 -7.77
CA ILE A 194 3.46 -16.39 -7.79
C ILE A 194 4.03 -15.52 -8.90
N GLY A 195 3.16 -14.81 -9.60
CA GLY A 195 3.52 -13.89 -10.68
C GLY A 195 3.67 -12.44 -10.21
N ALA A 196 4.30 -11.63 -11.05
CA ALA A 196 4.42 -10.20 -10.83
C ALA A 196 3.07 -9.47 -10.82
N ASP A 197 2.04 -10.06 -11.43
CA ASP A 197 0.66 -9.56 -11.43
C ASP A 197 -0.13 -9.91 -10.15
N GLY A 198 0.53 -10.55 -9.17
CA GLY A 198 -0.07 -10.98 -7.90
C GLY A 198 -0.90 -12.25 -7.99
N THR A 199 -1.08 -12.84 -9.17
CA THR A 199 -1.77 -14.15 -9.31
C THR A 199 -0.86 -15.28 -8.84
N TYR A 200 -1.45 -16.36 -8.31
CA TYR A 200 -0.65 -17.45 -7.75
C TYR A 200 -1.32 -18.82 -7.87
N THR A 201 -0.50 -19.85 -7.74
CA THR A 201 -0.90 -21.23 -7.51
C THR A 201 -0.14 -21.76 -6.29
N TYR A 202 -0.83 -22.37 -5.37
CA TYR A 202 -0.22 -23.08 -4.25
C TYR A 202 -0.67 -24.54 -4.29
N VAL A 203 0.30 -25.45 -4.18
CA VAL A 203 0.10 -26.91 -4.12
C VAL A 203 0.59 -27.37 -2.75
N ALA A 204 -0.26 -28.04 -1.99
CA ALA A 204 0.11 -28.66 -0.73
C ALA A 204 0.79 -30.01 -1.00
N ASP A 205 2.08 -29.96 -1.40
CA ASP A 205 2.85 -31.08 -1.98
C ASP A 205 4.07 -31.51 -1.15
N GLN A 206 4.18 -31.03 0.09
CA GLN A 206 5.30 -31.37 0.94
C GLN A 206 4.95 -32.51 1.91
N ALA A 207 5.93 -33.37 2.21
CA ALA A 207 5.74 -34.49 3.15
C ALA A 207 5.23 -34.05 4.55
N ALA A 208 5.35 -32.79 4.91
CA ALA A 208 4.79 -32.25 6.14
C ALA A 208 3.26 -31.99 6.02
N ALA A 209 2.75 -31.81 4.80
CA ALA A 209 1.33 -31.77 4.53
C ALA A 209 0.74 -33.19 4.57
N ASP A 210 1.35 -34.17 3.86
CA ASP A 210 0.93 -35.57 3.84
C ASP A 210 0.88 -36.23 5.23
N ALA A 211 1.52 -35.63 6.24
CA ALA A 211 1.53 -36.14 7.60
C ALA A 211 0.47 -35.51 8.53
N LEU A 212 -0.43 -34.71 7.98
CA LEU A 212 -1.52 -34.10 8.73
C LEU A 212 -2.69 -35.09 8.88
N ASP A 213 -3.20 -35.23 10.09
CA ASP A 213 -4.43 -35.98 10.32
C ASP A 213 -5.66 -35.17 9.89
N ALA A 214 -6.74 -35.85 9.58
CA ALA A 214 -8.03 -35.23 9.33
C ALA A 214 -8.41 -34.26 10.47
N SER A 215 -8.66 -33.02 10.16
CA SER A 215 -8.94 -31.90 11.06
C SER A 215 -7.71 -31.14 11.58
N ASP A 216 -6.51 -31.54 11.28
CA ASP A 216 -5.36 -30.70 11.53
C ASP A 216 -5.41 -29.45 10.65
N ILE A 217 -5.04 -28.30 11.24
CA ILE A 217 -5.01 -27.03 10.54
C ILE A 217 -3.66 -26.37 10.79
N VAL A 218 -2.94 -26.13 9.71
CA VAL A 218 -1.61 -25.51 9.74
C VAL A 218 -1.55 -24.34 8.75
N THR A 219 -0.46 -23.57 8.77
CA THR A 219 -0.31 -22.43 7.87
C THR A 219 1.08 -22.35 7.27
N ASP A 220 1.16 -22.07 5.98
CA ASP A 220 2.33 -21.50 5.33
C ASP A 220 2.17 -19.99 5.18
N VAL A 221 3.24 -19.25 5.48
CA VAL A 221 3.25 -17.78 5.34
C VAL A 221 4.39 -17.36 4.42
N PHE A 222 4.06 -16.57 3.42
CA PHE A 222 5.02 -15.99 2.50
C PHE A 222 4.93 -14.47 2.55
N THR A 223 6.08 -13.79 2.66
CA THR A 223 6.15 -12.32 2.59
C THR A 223 6.44 -11.92 1.16
N TYR A 224 5.62 -11.06 0.60
CA TYR A 224 5.84 -10.48 -0.73
C TYR A 224 6.22 -9.00 -0.63
N THR A 225 6.86 -8.48 -1.67
CA THR A 225 7.19 -7.05 -1.83
C THR A 225 6.49 -6.54 -3.08
N VAL A 226 5.66 -5.52 -2.91
CA VAL A 226 5.04 -4.77 -4.00
C VAL A 226 5.84 -3.51 -4.29
N SER A 227 5.82 -3.04 -5.53
CA SER A 227 6.47 -1.82 -6.00
C SER A 227 5.56 -1.09 -6.99
N ASP A 228 5.59 0.25 -6.90
CA ASP A 228 4.98 1.19 -7.85
C ASP A 228 5.76 1.32 -9.18
N GLY A 229 7.04 0.95 -9.19
CA GLY A 229 7.94 1.15 -10.34
C GLY A 229 8.67 2.50 -10.32
N ASN A 230 8.30 3.43 -9.46
CA ASN A 230 8.81 4.79 -9.30
C ASN A 230 9.78 4.93 -8.11
N GLY A 231 9.96 3.86 -7.34
CA GLY A 231 10.93 3.77 -6.24
C GLY A 231 10.30 3.48 -4.88
N GLY A 232 8.99 3.56 -4.74
CA GLY A 232 8.24 3.13 -3.57
C GLY A 232 8.11 1.61 -3.53
N ILE A 233 8.16 1.06 -2.34
CA ILE A 233 7.94 -0.36 -2.06
C ILE A 233 7.27 -0.54 -0.70
N ASP A 234 6.47 -1.58 -0.57
CA ASP A 234 5.95 -2.06 0.71
C ASP A 234 5.88 -3.58 0.72
N THR A 235 5.63 -4.16 1.90
CA THR A 235 5.61 -5.61 2.09
C THR A 235 4.40 -6.07 2.87
N ALA A 236 3.78 -7.16 2.40
CA ALA A 236 2.72 -7.84 3.14
C ALA A 236 2.91 -9.37 3.09
N ASN A 237 2.01 -10.10 3.73
CA ASN A 237 2.06 -11.55 3.79
C ASN A 237 0.84 -12.15 3.10
N ILE A 238 1.06 -13.24 2.37
CA ILE A 238 0.00 -14.19 2.05
C ILE A 238 0.11 -15.38 3.02
N THR A 239 -1.00 -15.68 3.70
CA THR A 239 -1.12 -16.81 4.62
C THR A 239 -1.99 -17.89 4.00
N ILE A 240 -1.42 -19.06 3.74
CA ILE A 240 -2.15 -20.23 3.20
C ILE A 240 -2.47 -21.17 4.37
N THR A 241 -3.74 -21.39 4.63
CA THR A 241 -4.21 -22.41 5.58
C THR A 241 -4.30 -23.75 4.88
N VAL A 242 -3.58 -24.74 5.37
CA VAL A 242 -3.63 -26.13 4.89
C VAL A 242 -4.41 -26.97 5.91
N THR A 243 -5.43 -27.69 5.43
CA THR A 243 -6.25 -28.58 6.27
C THR A 243 -5.93 -30.02 5.92
N GLY A 244 -5.63 -30.83 6.93
CA GLY A 244 -5.40 -32.25 6.79
C GLY A 244 -6.67 -33.02 6.37
N VAL A 245 -6.50 -34.05 5.56
CA VAL A 245 -7.52 -35.06 5.22
C VAL A 245 -7.01 -36.44 5.65
N ASN A 246 -7.90 -37.42 5.68
CA ASN A 246 -7.48 -38.76 6.06
C ASN A 246 -6.89 -39.50 4.86
N ASP A 247 -5.65 -39.97 5.00
CA ASP A 247 -5.01 -40.82 4.00
C ASP A 247 -5.39 -42.28 4.12
N ASP A 248 -5.33 -42.98 2.99
CA ASP A 248 -5.51 -44.43 2.95
C ASP A 248 -4.20 -45.14 3.38
N PRO A 249 -4.27 -46.19 4.22
CA PRO A 249 -3.09 -46.94 4.60
C PRO A 249 -2.47 -47.66 3.39
N ILE A 250 -1.16 -47.69 3.33
CA ILE A 250 -0.39 -48.38 2.28
C ILE A 250 0.07 -49.74 2.83
N ALA A 251 -0.45 -50.81 2.26
CA ALA A 251 -0.01 -52.19 2.61
C ALA A 251 1.14 -52.61 1.69
N VAL A 252 2.22 -53.11 2.30
CA VAL A 252 3.38 -53.63 1.59
C VAL A 252 3.39 -55.15 1.70
N ASN A 253 3.78 -55.85 0.60
CA ASN A 253 3.85 -57.31 0.60
C ASN A 253 5.01 -57.82 1.47
N ASP A 254 4.69 -58.70 2.39
CA ASP A 254 5.67 -59.39 3.23
C ASP A 254 6.07 -60.74 2.61
N THR A 255 7.25 -61.23 2.91
CA THR A 255 7.72 -62.54 2.48
C THR A 255 8.44 -63.22 3.66
N ASP A 256 8.11 -64.47 3.83
CA ASP A 256 8.83 -65.33 4.79
C ASP A 256 9.23 -66.66 4.13
N SER A 257 10.07 -67.41 4.79
CA SER A 257 10.53 -68.72 4.33
C SER A 257 10.61 -69.73 5.48
N VAL A 258 10.24 -70.96 5.23
CA VAL A 258 10.31 -72.04 6.20
C VAL A 258 10.83 -73.30 5.51
N ASN A 259 11.64 -74.07 6.21
CA ASN A 259 12.06 -75.39 5.73
C ASN A 259 10.92 -76.44 5.92
N GLU A 260 10.94 -77.51 5.12
CA GLU A 260 10.00 -78.61 5.33
C GLU A 260 10.13 -79.15 6.77
N ASP A 261 9.03 -79.56 7.36
CA ASP A 261 8.88 -80.06 8.72
C ASP A 261 9.20 -78.99 9.84
N ALA A 262 9.44 -77.73 9.49
CA ALA A 262 9.59 -76.64 10.43
C ALA A 262 8.32 -75.76 10.52
N THR A 263 8.24 -74.88 11.49
CA THR A 263 7.14 -73.95 11.69
C THR A 263 7.68 -72.51 11.77
N VAL A 264 7.15 -71.64 10.96
CA VAL A 264 7.32 -70.20 11.15
C VAL A 264 6.28 -69.72 12.14
N THR A 265 6.71 -68.92 13.12
CA THR A 265 5.81 -68.30 14.12
C THR A 265 6.18 -66.84 14.27
N GLU A 266 5.35 -65.96 13.82
CA GLU A 266 5.44 -64.51 14.17
C GLU A 266 4.84 -64.31 15.55
N SER A 267 5.65 -63.81 16.49
CA SER A 267 5.29 -63.70 17.92
C SER A 267 4.87 -62.31 18.37
N SER A 268 4.99 -61.32 17.52
CA SER A 268 4.51 -59.96 17.75
C SER A 268 3.76 -59.43 16.55
N GLY A 269 2.55 -58.99 16.76
CA GLY A 269 1.73 -58.36 15.72
C GLY A 269 2.31 -57.06 15.14
N SER A 270 3.53 -56.68 15.55
CA SER A 270 4.24 -55.47 15.09
C SER A 270 5.15 -55.72 13.87
N GLU A 271 5.46 -56.96 13.51
CA GLU A 271 6.36 -57.20 12.36
C GLU A 271 5.66 -57.08 11.02
N LEU A 272 4.39 -57.49 10.94
CA LEU A 272 3.54 -57.29 9.74
C LEU A 272 3.09 -55.85 9.53
N LEU A 273 3.09 -55.01 10.60
CA LEU A 273 2.70 -53.62 10.56
C LEU A 273 3.91 -52.68 10.53
N ALA A 274 5.13 -53.15 10.72
CA ALA A 274 6.33 -52.33 10.76
C ALA A 274 6.92 -52.01 9.38
N ALA A 275 6.39 -52.67 8.31
CA ALA A 275 6.79 -52.45 6.91
C ALA A 275 5.75 -51.72 6.10
N ASP A 276 4.56 -51.47 6.66
CA ASP A 276 3.42 -50.76 6.01
C ASP A 276 3.47 -49.28 6.26
#